data_b5d42e116a83c34154d5e321fdaf435d
#
_entry.id   b5d42e116a83c34154d5e321fdaf435d
#
_cell.length_a   1.000
_cell.length_b   1.000
_cell.length_c   1.000
_cell.angle_alpha   90.00
_cell.angle_beta   90.00
_cell.angle_gamma   90.00
#
_symmetry.space_group_name_H-M   'P 1'
#
loop_
_entity.id
_entity.type
_entity.pdbx_description
1 polymer ?
#
loop_
_entity_poly.entity_id
_entity_poly.type
_entity_poly.pdbx_seq_one_letter_code
_entity_poly.pdbx_strand_id
1 'polypeptide(L)'
;MSPQIGGIQFGQIQHWWHPRKKQMGMVIDLRRCTGCYACQIACKAENEVAPGRWRNHLRIYERGKYPNTRTYFLPLICNHCRKPACVRVCPVGALYKREDGTFGLIEA
;
A
#
# COMPACT_ATOMS: atom_id res chain seq x y z
N MET A 1 14.75 -1.58 -28.94
CA MET A 1 13.61 -1.58 -27.99
C MET A 1 14.16 -1.79 -26.60
N SER A 2 14.15 -0.77 -25.79
CA SER A 2 14.46 -0.96 -24.38
C SER A 2 13.43 -1.93 -23.80
N PRO A 3 13.84 -2.95 -23.03
CA PRO A 3 12.88 -3.83 -22.38
C PRO A 3 12.04 -2.98 -21.46
N GLN A 4 10.87 -2.63 -21.92
CA GLN A 4 9.90 -1.95 -21.09
C GLN A 4 9.24 -2.99 -20.20
N ILE A 5 9.86 -3.27 -19.09
CA ILE A 5 9.15 -3.98 -18.03
C ILE A 5 8.09 -3.00 -17.51
N GLY A 6 6.85 -3.14 -18.04
CA GLY A 6 5.74 -2.28 -17.65
C GLY A 6 5.93 -0.79 -17.93
N GLY A 7 6.70 -0.42 -18.96
CA GLY A 7 6.88 0.98 -19.34
C GLY A 7 7.77 1.82 -18.42
N ILE A 8 8.50 1.19 -17.48
CA ILE A 8 9.39 1.92 -16.60
C ILE A 8 10.79 1.94 -17.22
N GLN A 9 11.17 3.09 -17.74
CA GLN A 9 12.57 3.36 -18.04
C GLN A 9 13.27 3.89 -16.78
N PHE A 10 14.50 3.51 -16.60
CA PHE A 10 15.33 4.02 -15.49
C PHE A 10 15.35 5.55 -15.38
N GLY A 11 15.15 6.25 -16.50
CA GLY A 11 15.02 7.69 -16.54
C GLY A 11 13.74 8.24 -15.89
N GLN A 12 12.70 7.40 -15.73
CA GLN A 12 11.44 7.84 -15.11
C GLN A 12 11.50 7.88 -13.58
N ILE A 13 12.50 7.27 -12.99
CA ILE A 13 12.74 7.35 -11.53
C ILE A 13 12.96 8.79 -11.08
N GLN A 14 13.44 9.66 -11.96
CA GLN A 14 13.64 11.08 -11.67
C GLN A 14 12.33 11.86 -11.51
N HIS A 15 11.23 11.34 -12.04
CA HIS A 15 9.92 12.01 -11.98
C HIS A 15 9.07 11.61 -10.78
N TRP A 16 9.61 10.82 -9.86
CA TRP A 16 8.85 10.30 -8.72
C TRP A 16 8.34 11.38 -7.76
N TRP A 17 8.84 12.59 -7.82
CA TRP A 17 8.51 13.68 -6.91
C TRP A 17 7.79 14.87 -7.56
N HIS A 18 7.38 14.75 -8.83
CA HIS A 18 6.59 15.80 -9.46
C HIS A 18 5.24 15.98 -8.76
N PRO A 19 4.81 17.26 -8.57
CA PRO A 19 3.50 17.52 -8.00
C PRO A 19 2.42 16.97 -8.93
N ARG A 20 1.63 16.08 -8.40
CA ARG A 20 0.55 15.47 -9.14
C ARG A 20 -0.72 16.28 -9.00
N LYS A 21 -1.53 16.32 -10.06
CA LYS A 21 -2.79 17.06 -10.07
C LYS A 21 -3.80 16.54 -9.06
N LYS A 22 -3.74 15.24 -8.75
CA LYS A 22 -4.62 14.60 -7.77
C LYS A 22 -3.83 13.59 -6.94
N GLN A 23 -4.16 13.50 -5.68
CA GLN A 23 -3.64 12.50 -4.74
C GLN A 23 -4.84 11.86 -4.06
N MET A 24 -5.07 10.59 -4.33
CA MET A 24 -6.13 9.83 -3.67
C MET A 24 -5.73 9.50 -2.24
N GLY A 25 -6.70 9.55 -1.33
CA GLY A 25 -6.51 9.19 0.06
C GLY A 25 -7.70 8.41 0.61
N MET A 26 -7.48 7.72 1.71
CA MET A 26 -8.54 7.00 2.43
C MET A 26 -8.42 7.33 3.92
N VAL A 27 -9.56 7.57 4.56
CA VAL A 27 -9.64 7.76 6.00
C VAL A 27 -10.21 6.50 6.63
N ILE A 28 -9.52 5.96 7.62
CA ILE A 28 -9.95 4.79 8.38
C ILE A 28 -10.14 5.22 9.83
N ASP A 29 -11.38 5.14 10.34
CA ASP A 29 -11.68 5.45 11.74
C ASP A 29 -11.37 4.25 12.62
N LEU A 30 -10.24 4.32 13.32
CA LEU A 30 -9.76 3.24 14.19
C LEU A 30 -10.67 3.01 15.41
N ARG A 31 -11.49 3.99 15.79
CA ARG A 31 -12.43 3.84 16.91
C ARG A 31 -13.59 2.92 16.57
N ARG A 32 -13.91 2.80 15.28
CA ARG A 32 -14.98 1.93 14.77
C ARG A 32 -14.50 0.57 14.31
N CYS A 33 -13.18 0.36 14.23
CA CYS A 33 -12.62 -0.91 13.81
C CYS A 33 -12.80 -1.97 14.88
N THR A 34 -13.42 -3.09 14.52
CA THR A 34 -13.67 -4.23 15.42
C THR A 34 -12.70 -5.38 15.22
N GLY A 35 -11.77 -5.26 14.26
CA GLY A 35 -10.80 -6.31 13.98
C GLY A 35 -11.37 -7.55 13.27
N CYS A 36 -12.46 -7.40 12.54
CA CYS A 36 -13.17 -8.53 11.92
C CYS A 36 -12.48 -9.11 10.67
N TYR A 37 -11.40 -8.49 10.16
CA TYR A 37 -10.66 -8.88 8.94
C TYR A 37 -11.46 -8.77 7.63
N ALA A 38 -12.68 -8.30 7.64
CA ALA A 38 -13.52 -8.23 6.46
C ALA A 38 -12.89 -7.38 5.33
N CYS A 39 -12.27 -6.24 5.68
CA CYS A 39 -11.56 -5.39 4.72
C CYS A 39 -10.37 -6.10 4.06
N GLN A 40 -9.65 -6.91 4.80
CA GLN A 40 -8.50 -7.67 4.31
C GLN A 40 -8.95 -8.76 3.34
N ILE A 41 -9.99 -9.49 3.68
CA ILE A 41 -10.55 -10.56 2.86
C ILE A 41 -11.23 -9.99 1.60
N ALA A 42 -11.99 -8.92 1.74
CA ALA A 42 -12.64 -8.24 0.62
C ALA A 42 -11.62 -7.73 -0.41
N CYS A 43 -10.54 -7.12 0.06
CA CYS A 43 -9.45 -6.66 -0.81
C CYS A 43 -8.78 -7.83 -1.54
N LYS A 44 -8.58 -8.95 -0.84
CA LYS A 44 -8.01 -10.16 -1.43
C LYS A 44 -8.91 -10.75 -2.52
N ALA A 45 -10.20 -10.84 -2.26
CA ALA A 45 -11.18 -11.36 -3.21
C ALA A 45 -11.34 -10.47 -4.44
N GLU A 46 -11.46 -9.17 -4.25
CA GLU A 46 -11.65 -8.19 -5.34
C GLU A 46 -10.44 -8.13 -6.27
N ASN A 47 -9.24 -8.23 -5.74
CA ASN A 47 -8.00 -8.11 -6.53
C ASN A 47 -7.37 -9.45 -6.90
N GLU A 48 -8.07 -10.56 -6.67
CA GLU A 48 -7.62 -11.92 -7.01
C GLU A 48 -6.18 -12.20 -6.49
N VAL A 49 -5.90 -11.79 -5.27
CA VAL A 49 -4.57 -11.94 -4.67
C VAL A 49 -4.32 -13.41 -4.34
N ALA A 50 -3.17 -13.94 -4.78
CA ALA A 50 -2.78 -15.32 -4.59
C ALA A 50 -2.74 -15.73 -3.10
N PRO A 51 -2.92 -17.02 -2.78
CA PRO A 51 -2.80 -17.54 -1.42
C PRO A 51 -1.47 -17.15 -0.78
N GLY A 52 -1.50 -16.80 0.51
CA GLY A 52 -0.33 -16.39 1.28
C GLY A 52 0.11 -14.94 1.07
N ARG A 53 -0.52 -14.20 0.17
CA ARG A 53 -0.25 -12.79 -0.08
C ARG A 53 -1.43 -11.92 0.31
N TRP A 54 -1.15 -10.70 0.75
CA TRP A 54 -2.15 -9.74 1.20
C TRP A 54 -1.75 -8.33 0.79
N ARG A 55 -2.72 -7.54 0.32
CA ARG A 55 -2.51 -6.11 0.03
C ARG A 55 -2.86 -5.22 1.21
N ASN A 56 -3.73 -5.69 2.06
CA ASN A 56 -4.19 -5.03 3.28
C ASN A 56 -3.83 -5.92 4.46
N HIS A 57 -3.25 -5.35 5.48
CA HIS A 57 -2.88 -6.05 6.71
C HIS A 57 -3.56 -5.42 7.91
N LEU A 58 -4.26 -6.21 8.69
CA LEU A 58 -4.78 -5.80 9.97
C LEU A 58 -3.77 -6.17 11.06
N ARG A 59 -3.29 -5.18 11.78
CA ARG A 59 -2.44 -5.39 12.94
C ARG A 59 -3.22 -5.17 14.23
N ILE A 60 -2.93 -5.99 15.22
CA ILE A 60 -3.55 -5.96 16.55
C ILE A 60 -2.49 -5.58 17.56
N TYR A 61 -2.78 -4.57 18.35
CA TYR A 61 -1.90 -4.10 19.40
C TYR A 61 -2.63 -4.09 20.74
N GLU A 62 -1.99 -4.61 21.77
CA GLU A 62 -2.44 -4.47 23.14
C GLU A 62 -1.59 -3.43 23.85
N ARG A 63 -2.25 -2.54 24.57
CA ARG A 63 -1.61 -1.51 25.39
C ARG A 63 -2.25 -1.42 26.76
N GLY A 64 -1.42 -1.08 27.75
CA GLY A 64 -1.83 -0.96 29.14
C GLY A 64 -1.22 -2.04 30.04
N LYS A 65 -1.61 -2.00 31.31
CA LYS A 65 -1.26 -3.02 32.31
C LYS A 65 -2.53 -3.65 32.85
N TYR A 66 -2.49 -4.96 33.09
CA TYR A 66 -3.60 -5.65 33.74
C TYR A 66 -4.00 -4.95 35.06
N PRO A 67 -5.31 -4.74 35.33
CA PRO A 67 -6.48 -5.13 34.54
C PRO A 67 -6.92 -4.14 33.45
N ASN A 68 -6.21 -3.03 33.28
CA ASN A 68 -6.57 -1.95 32.36
C ASN A 68 -5.89 -2.07 30.99
N THR A 69 -6.05 -3.19 30.34
CA THR A 69 -5.53 -3.40 28.98
C THR A 69 -6.57 -3.02 27.93
N ARG A 70 -6.10 -2.46 26.80
CA ARG A 70 -6.93 -2.16 25.64
C ARG A 70 -6.32 -2.74 24.39
N THR A 71 -7.15 -3.29 23.52
CA THR A 71 -6.76 -3.80 22.21
C THR A 71 -7.08 -2.76 21.16
N TYR A 72 -6.11 -2.48 20.29
CA TYR A 72 -6.24 -1.58 19.17
C TYR A 72 -6.05 -2.33 17.87
N PHE A 73 -6.90 -2.03 16.90
CA PHE A 73 -6.84 -2.60 15.56
C PHE A 73 -6.37 -1.54 14.58
N LEU A 74 -5.39 -1.89 13.77
CA LEU A 74 -4.80 -0.98 12.79
C LEU A 74 -4.78 -1.63 11.42
N PRO A 75 -5.77 -1.34 10.56
CA PRO A 75 -5.71 -1.71 9.16
C PRO A 75 -4.62 -0.91 8.44
N LEU A 76 -3.70 -1.60 7.80
CA LEU A 76 -2.59 -1.00 7.07
C LEU A 76 -2.71 -1.27 5.58
N ILE A 77 -2.74 -0.22 4.81
CA ILE A 77 -2.73 -0.26 3.34
C ILE A 77 -1.60 0.64 2.81
N CYS A 78 -1.30 0.51 1.53
CA CYS A 78 -0.36 1.41 0.88
C CYS A 78 -0.85 2.86 0.93
N ASN A 79 -0.01 3.78 1.37
CA ASN A 79 -0.35 5.21 1.52
C ASN A 79 -0.24 6.00 0.21
N HIS A 80 0.17 5.38 -0.90
CA HIS A 80 0.38 6.06 -2.18
C HIS A 80 1.20 7.36 -2.03
N CYS A 81 2.34 7.26 -1.35
CA CYS A 81 3.16 8.40 -0.96
C CYS A 81 3.50 9.31 -2.15
N ARG A 82 3.58 10.61 -1.92
CA ARG A 82 4.06 11.57 -2.93
C ARG A 82 5.51 11.28 -3.33
N LYS A 83 6.35 11.00 -2.35
CA LYS A 83 7.77 10.68 -2.52
C LYS A 83 8.03 9.25 -2.06
N PRO A 84 7.68 8.23 -2.86
CA PRO A 84 7.75 6.85 -2.40
C PRO A 84 9.19 6.35 -2.33
N ALA A 85 9.65 6.06 -1.12
CA ALA A 85 10.97 5.46 -0.92
C ALA A 85 11.08 4.07 -1.54
N CYS A 86 9.99 3.31 -1.52
CA CYS A 86 9.94 1.95 -2.08
C CYS A 86 10.25 1.91 -3.58
N VAL A 87 9.77 2.89 -4.34
CA VAL A 87 10.08 2.99 -5.77
C VAL A 87 11.56 3.27 -6.01
N ARG A 88 12.17 4.09 -5.15
CA ARG A 88 13.60 4.44 -5.27
C ARG A 88 14.52 3.26 -5.00
N VAL A 89 14.18 2.42 -4.04
CA VAL A 89 15.05 1.33 -3.58
C VAL A 89 14.78 0.00 -4.29
N CYS A 90 13.78 -0.07 -5.14
CA CYS A 90 13.48 -1.30 -5.88
C CYS A 90 14.56 -1.58 -6.92
N PRO A 91 15.35 -2.66 -6.79
CA PRO A 91 16.48 -2.93 -7.69
C PRO A 91 16.04 -3.37 -9.09
N VAL A 92 14.83 -3.91 -9.21
CA VAL A 92 14.32 -4.44 -10.49
C VAL A 92 13.32 -3.49 -11.17
N GLY A 93 13.02 -2.34 -10.58
CA GLY A 93 12.08 -1.36 -11.14
C GLY A 93 10.64 -1.85 -11.25
N ALA A 94 10.24 -2.83 -10.44
CA ALA A 94 8.87 -3.37 -10.45
C ALA A 94 7.85 -2.44 -9.81
N LEU A 95 8.30 -1.49 -9.02
CA LEU A 95 7.45 -0.53 -8.33
C LEU A 95 7.44 0.80 -9.08
N TYR A 96 6.27 1.31 -9.35
CA TYR A 96 6.12 2.57 -10.07
C TYR A 96 4.97 3.41 -9.55
N LYS A 97 5.00 4.68 -9.87
CA LYS A 97 3.94 5.62 -9.53
C LYS A 97 3.20 6.03 -10.80
N ARG A 98 1.88 5.89 -10.77
CA ARG A 98 1.01 6.27 -11.89
C ARG A 98 0.79 7.79 -11.92
N GLU A 99 0.33 8.29 -13.06
CA GLU A 99 0.00 9.71 -13.24
C GLU A 99 -1.13 10.18 -12.31
N ASP A 100 -2.06 9.29 -11.97
CA ASP A 100 -3.16 9.57 -11.03
C ASP A 100 -2.73 9.63 -9.56
N GLY A 101 -1.44 9.44 -9.29
CA GLY A 101 -0.88 9.44 -7.93
C GLY A 101 -0.91 8.10 -7.23
N THR A 102 -1.51 7.08 -7.83
CA THR A 102 -1.54 5.73 -7.25
C THR A 102 -0.23 4.99 -7.47
N PHE A 103 0.00 4.01 -6.62
CA PHE A 103 1.16 3.13 -6.66
C PHE A 103 0.83 1.88 -7.46
N GLY A 104 1.74 1.46 -8.31
CA GLY A 104 1.61 0.25 -9.09
C GLY A 104 2.76 -0.73 -8.85
N LEU A 105 2.45 -2.01 -9.02
CA LEU A 105 3.40 -3.13 -8.93
C LEU A 105 3.27 -3.97 -10.19
N ILE A 106 4.40 -4.28 -10.80
CA ILE A 106 4.47 -5.24 -11.92
C ILE A 106 4.71 -6.61 -11.32
N GLU A 107 3.77 -7.49 -11.51
CA GLU A 107 3.89 -8.90 -11.14
C GLU A 107 4.38 -9.69 -12.36
N ALA A 108 5.39 -10.50 -12.12
CA ALA A 108 5.90 -11.40 -13.13
C ALA A 108 4.99 -12.64 -13.25
#